data_7e1ca7cb11baa32145a90d4e9227d786
#
_entry.id   7e1ca7cb11baa32145a90d4e9227d786
#
_cell.length_a   1.000
_cell.length_b   1.000
_cell.length_c   1.000
_cell.angle_alpha   90.00
_cell.angle_beta   90.00
_cell.angle_gamma   90.00
#
_symmetry.space_group_name_H-M   'P 1'
#
loop_
_entity.id
_entity.type
_entity.pdbx_description
1 polymer ?
#
loop_
_entity_poly.entity_id
_entity_poly.type
_entity_poly.pdbx_seq_one_letter_code
_entity_poly.pdbx_strand_id
1 'polypeptide(L)'
;LPISQYMNLARGEDHFSRVAAFASPALGRNAYAKKHLPADHRWNNTPFICGDMNTAIVKTQLGRTIVVQLDETSPRPYSRANLIQGTEGTLAGFPTRVAGEKLGNGNYHEWIEGREKLAAIYEKYDHPLWKRIGNLATKMGGHGGMDFVMLSRIVECLRNGEPMDQNV
;
A
#
# COMPACT_ATOMS: atom_id res chain seq x y z
N LEU A 1 -5.60 3.93 -1.07
CA LEU A 1 -5.52 5.20 -0.34
C LEU A 1 -4.09 5.72 -0.16
N PRO A 2 -3.08 4.95 0.33
CA PRO A 2 -1.71 5.47 0.35
C PRO A 2 -1.22 5.94 -1.03
N ILE A 3 -1.56 5.22 -2.09
CA ILE A 3 -1.19 5.58 -3.47
C ILE A 3 -1.73 6.95 -3.87
N SER A 4 -2.96 7.29 -3.48
CA SER A 4 -3.53 8.60 -3.79
C SER A 4 -2.77 9.74 -3.11
N GLN A 5 -2.22 9.51 -1.93
CA GLN A 5 -1.36 10.47 -1.23
C GLN A 5 -0.01 10.63 -1.93
N TYR A 6 0.66 9.52 -2.27
CA TYR A 6 1.96 9.57 -2.96
C TYR A 6 1.87 10.26 -4.33
N MET A 7 0.74 10.14 -5.00
CA MET A 7 0.52 10.70 -6.33
C MET A 7 -0.26 12.01 -6.32
N ASN A 8 -0.58 12.55 -5.13
CA ASN A 8 -1.35 13.79 -4.94
C ASN A 8 -2.68 13.79 -5.71
N LEU A 9 -3.42 12.67 -5.64
CA LEU A 9 -4.72 12.53 -6.33
C LEU A 9 -5.90 13.01 -5.50
N ALA A 10 -5.81 12.98 -4.18
CA ALA A 10 -6.95 13.27 -3.30
C ALA A 10 -7.30 14.76 -3.22
N ARG A 11 -6.30 15.65 -3.33
CA ARG A 11 -6.43 17.11 -3.21
C ARG A 11 -5.63 17.88 -4.25
N GLY A 12 -5.06 17.15 -5.21
CA GLY A 12 -4.22 17.72 -6.24
C GLY A 12 -4.99 17.99 -7.54
N GLU A 13 -4.24 18.36 -8.54
CA GLU A 13 -4.75 18.61 -9.89
C GLU A 13 -5.04 17.32 -10.66
N ASP A 14 -4.57 16.17 -10.16
CA ASP A 14 -4.70 14.88 -10.83
C ASP A 14 -5.85 14.06 -10.23
N HIS A 15 -6.49 13.26 -11.05
CA HIS A 15 -7.58 12.37 -10.66
C HIS A 15 -7.63 11.13 -11.57
N PHE A 16 -8.40 10.12 -11.17
CA PHE A 16 -8.56 8.91 -11.95
C PHE A 16 -9.34 9.20 -13.24
N SER A 17 -8.86 8.71 -14.37
CA SER A 17 -9.48 8.93 -15.67
C SER A 17 -10.00 7.64 -16.31
N ARG A 18 -9.26 6.54 -16.20
CA ARG A 18 -9.62 5.26 -16.80
C ARG A 18 -9.17 4.10 -15.92
N VAL A 19 -9.89 2.99 -15.99
CA VAL A 19 -9.51 1.74 -15.36
C VAL A 19 -9.77 0.58 -16.34
N ALA A 20 -8.83 -0.36 -16.37
CA ALA A 20 -9.00 -1.67 -16.96
C ALA A 20 -8.72 -2.71 -15.87
N ALA A 21 -9.57 -3.70 -15.71
CA ALA A 21 -9.43 -4.71 -14.68
C ALA A 21 -9.71 -6.11 -15.21
N PHE A 22 -8.98 -7.07 -14.66
CA PHE A 22 -9.10 -8.49 -14.97
C PHE A 22 -9.11 -9.29 -13.68
N ALA A 23 -9.92 -10.35 -13.64
CA ALA A 23 -10.02 -11.27 -12.53
C ALA A 23 -9.65 -12.69 -13.00
N SER A 24 -8.94 -13.42 -12.16
CA SER A 24 -8.76 -14.86 -12.35
C SER A 24 -10.04 -15.62 -11.98
N PRO A 25 -10.14 -16.92 -12.30
CA PRO A 25 -11.19 -17.77 -11.73
C PRO A 25 -11.14 -17.78 -10.18
N ALA A 26 -12.28 -18.04 -9.55
CA ALA A 26 -12.43 -18.16 -8.10
C ALA A 26 -12.34 -19.65 -7.71
N LEU A 27 -11.16 -20.18 -7.49
CA LEU A 27 -10.90 -21.61 -7.22
C LEU A 27 -10.38 -21.86 -5.80
N GLY A 28 -9.59 -20.95 -5.26
CA GLY A 28 -8.83 -21.17 -4.02
C GLY A 28 -9.71 -21.36 -2.79
N ARG A 29 -10.82 -20.63 -2.67
CA ARG A 29 -11.73 -20.77 -1.53
C ARG A 29 -12.42 -22.12 -1.49
N ASN A 30 -12.90 -22.62 -2.62
CA ASN A 30 -13.46 -23.98 -2.69
C ASN A 30 -12.39 -25.05 -2.45
N ALA A 31 -11.19 -24.88 -3.00
CA ALA A 31 -10.09 -25.81 -2.75
C ALA A 31 -9.71 -25.85 -1.26
N TYR A 32 -9.65 -24.69 -0.60
CA TYR A 32 -9.43 -24.62 0.84
C TYR A 32 -10.55 -25.31 1.63
N ALA A 33 -11.81 -25.02 1.29
CA ALA A 33 -12.97 -25.60 1.96
C ALA A 33 -12.97 -27.13 1.88
N LYS A 34 -12.77 -27.68 0.69
CA LYS A 34 -12.71 -29.14 0.46
C LYS A 34 -11.59 -29.82 1.25
N LYS A 35 -10.50 -29.11 1.52
CA LYS A 35 -9.36 -29.66 2.26
C LYS A 35 -9.53 -29.58 3.77
N HIS A 36 -10.20 -28.54 4.27
CA HIS A 36 -10.16 -28.17 5.70
C HIS A 36 -11.52 -28.21 6.42
N LEU A 37 -12.63 -28.32 5.68
CA LEU A 37 -13.97 -28.31 6.24
C LEU A 37 -14.66 -29.66 6.02
N PRO A 38 -15.71 -29.98 6.80
CA PRO A 38 -16.52 -31.18 6.60
C PRO A 38 -17.05 -31.30 5.17
N ALA A 39 -17.22 -32.51 4.66
CA ALA A 39 -17.62 -32.75 3.28
C ALA A 39 -18.96 -32.12 2.90
N ASP A 40 -19.88 -31.98 3.84
CA ASP A 40 -21.19 -31.38 3.72
C ASP A 40 -21.19 -29.84 3.93
N HIS A 41 -20.04 -29.25 4.22
CA HIS A 41 -19.97 -27.82 4.48
C HIS A 41 -20.31 -27.02 3.20
N ARG A 42 -21.19 -26.01 3.36
CA ARG A 42 -21.72 -25.22 2.24
C ARG A 42 -20.65 -24.60 1.33
N TRP A 43 -19.50 -24.20 1.87
CA TRP A 43 -18.42 -23.58 1.10
C TRP A 43 -17.75 -24.52 0.10
N ASN A 44 -17.91 -25.83 0.24
CA ASN A 44 -17.38 -26.80 -0.74
C ASN A 44 -18.02 -26.60 -2.12
N ASN A 45 -19.27 -26.13 -2.16
CA ASN A 45 -20.06 -25.98 -3.38
C ASN A 45 -20.58 -24.54 -3.59
N THR A 46 -20.17 -23.58 -2.76
CA THR A 46 -20.57 -22.19 -2.94
C THR A 46 -19.94 -21.64 -4.22
N PRO A 47 -20.74 -21.04 -5.11
CA PRO A 47 -20.21 -20.38 -6.33
C PRO A 47 -19.59 -19.04 -5.96
N PHE A 48 -18.30 -19.03 -5.62
CA PHE A 48 -17.56 -17.78 -5.42
C PHE A 48 -17.33 -17.10 -6.78
N ILE A 49 -17.63 -15.82 -6.86
CA ILE A 49 -17.55 -15.03 -8.10
C ILE A 49 -16.35 -14.08 -8.12
N CYS A 50 -15.84 -13.68 -6.93
CA CYS A 50 -14.62 -12.88 -6.83
C CYS A 50 -13.41 -13.75 -7.16
N GLY A 51 -12.66 -13.38 -8.19
CA GLY A 51 -11.45 -14.10 -8.58
C GLY A 51 -10.41 -14.14 -7.47
N ASP A 52 -9.59 -15.18 -7.46
CA ASP A 52 -8.52 -15.34 -6.48
C ASP A 52 -7.48 -14.24 -6.59
N MET A 53 -7.22 -13.78 -7.80
CA MET A 53 -6.35 -12.66 -8.09
C MET A 53 -7.06 -11.66 -9.00
N ASN A 54 -7.09 -10.40 -8.58
CA ASN A 54 -7.69 -9.32 -9.34
C ASN A 54 -6.62 -8.26 -9.62
N THR A 55 -6.46 -7.89 -10.88
CA THR A 55 -5.49 -6.87 -11.31
C THR A 55 -6.22 -5.74 -12.00
N ALA A 56 -5.97 -4.51 -11.56
CA ALA A 56 -6.48 -3.31 -12.19
C ALA A 56 -5.33 -2.39 -12.58
N ILE A 57 -5.43 -1.79 -13.76
CA ILE A 57 -4.56 -0.73 -14.23
C ILE A 57 -5.39 0.54 -14.30
N VAL A 58 -5.00 1.53 -13.52
CA VAL A 58 -5.66 2.83 -13.44
C VAL A 58 -4.77 3.88 -14.08
N LYS A 59 -5.33 4.65 -15.00
CA LYS A 59 -4.67 5.82 -15.59
C LYS A 59 -5.24 7.09 -14.97
N THR A 60 -4.38 8.05 -14.67
CA THR A 60 -4.78 9.36 -14.19
C THR A 60 -4.91 10.37 -15.33
N GLN A 61 -5.52 11.52 -15.05
CA GLN A 61 -5.70 12.60 -16.02
C GLN A 61 -4.37 13.15 -16.51
N LEU A 62 -3.38 13.29 -15.61
CA LEU A 62 -2.04 13.75 -15.96
C LEU A 62 -1.13 12.63 -16.52
N GLY A 63 -1.70 11.47 -16.83
CA GLY A 63 -1.01 10.38 -17.54
C GLY A 63 -0.24 9.40 -16.67
N ARG A 64 -0.28 9.51 -15.33
CA ARG A 64 0.31 8.54 -14.42
C ARG A 64 -0.43 7.21 -14.49
N THR A 65 0.26 6.13 -14.17
CA THR A 65 -0.32 4.78 -14.19
C THR A 65 -0.16 4.13 -12.82
N ILE A 66 -1.22 3.50 -12.33
CA ILE A 66 -1.25 2.75 -11.08
C ILE A 66 -1.65 1.32 -11.40
N VAL A 67 -0.85 0.34 -10.97
CA VAL A 67 -1.21 -1.07 -10.99
C VAL A 67 -1.62 -1.49 -9.59
N VAL A 68 -2.83 -1.99 -9.44
CA VAL A 68 -3.34 -2.54 -8.18
C VAL A 68 -3.59 -4.02 -8.38
N GLN A 69 -2.99 -4.84 -7.53
CA GLN A 69 -3.22 -6.28 -7.53
C GLN A 69 -3.70 -6.72 -6.15
N LEU A 70 -4.84 -7.39 -6.12
CA LEU A 70 -5.40 -8.02 -4.94
C LEU A 70 -5.29 -9.54 -5.09
N ASP A 71 -4.55 -10.17 -4.22
CA ASP A 71 -4.38 -11.60 -4.11
C ASP A 71 -4.93 -12.07 -2.76
N GLU A 72 -5.99 -12.87 -2.79
CA GLU A 72 -6.70 -13.28 -1.58
C GLU A 72 -6.37 -14.71 -1.13
N THR A 73 -5.90 -15.55 -2.03
CA THR A 73 -5.89 -16.99 -1.79
C THR A 73 -4.54 -17.67 -2.00
N SER A 74 -3.54 -16.98 -2.56
CA SER A 74 -2.23 -17.58 -2.75
C SER A 74 -1.48 -17.76 -1.43
N PRO A 75 -0.90 -18.92 -1.17
CA PRO A 75 -0.10 -19.18 0.02
C PRO A 75 1.28 -18.54 -0.13
N ARG A 76 1.39 -17.26 0.16
CA ARG A 76 2.64 -16.49 0.08
C ARG A 76 2.88 -15.66 1.34
N PRO A 77 4.13 -15.31 1.66
CA PRO A 77 4.43 -14.37 2.72
C PRO A 77 3.73 -13.02 2.50
N TYR A 78 3.35 -12.37 3.60
CA TYR A 78 2.75 -11.06 3.53
C TYR A 78 3.67 -10.06 2.84
N SER A 79 3.15 -9.39 1.83
CA SER A 79 3.79 -8.26 1.17
C SER A 79 2.73 -7.41 0.50
N ARG A 80 2.88 -6.10 0.62
CA ARG A 80 2.09 -5.15 -0.18
C ARG A 80 2.65 -4.96 -1.58
N ALA A 81 3.85 -5.52 -1.87
CA ALA A 81 4.56 -5.39 -3.13
C ALA A 81 4.58 -3.95 -3.67
N ASN A 82 4.74 -2.97 -2.75
CA ASN A 82 4.74 -1.56 -3.13
C ASN A 82 5.92 -1.26 -4.06
N LEU A 83 5.64 -0.61 -5.17
CA LEU A 83 6.65 -0.08 -6.08
C LEU A 83 6.21 1.32 -6.53
N ILE A 84 6.98 2.32 -6.16
CA ILE A 84 6.73 3.72 -6.51
C ILE A 84 7.91 4.18 -7.34
N GLN A 85 7.64 4.57 -8.58
CA GLN A 85 8.66 4.98 -9.53
C GLN A 85 8.43 6.43 -9.92
N GLY A 86 9.45 7.25 -9.73
CA GLY A 86 9.48 8.66 -10.10
C GLY A 86 10.69 8.99 -10.96
N THR A 87 10.77 10.22 -11.40
CA THR A 87 11.86 10.70 -12.26
C THR A 87 13.21 10.81 -11.55
N GLU A 88 13.21 10.92 -10.21
CA GLU A 88 14.43 11.08 -9.42
C GLU A 88 14.77 9.86 -8.56
N GLY A 89 13.88 8.86 -8.50
CA GLY A 89 14.13 7.67 -7.71
C GLY A 89 12.97 6.70 -7.68
N THR A 90 13.23 5.56 -7.07
CA THR A 90 12.30 4.45 -6.93
C THR A 90 12.30 3.97 -5.47
N LEU A 91 11.12 3.70 -4.94
CA LEU A 91 10.92 3.05 -3.65
C LEU A 91 10.21 1.72 -3.86
N ALA A 92 10.73 0.66 -3.29
CA ALA A 92 10.07 -0.64 -3.24
C ALA A 92 9.90 -1.12 -1.79
N GLY A 93 8.87 -1.84 -1.52
CA GLY A 93 8.58 -2.51 -0.24
C GLY A 93 7.85 -3.82 -0.53
N PHE A 94 7.93 -4.78 0.21
CA PHE A 94 8.66 -5.35 1.29
C PHE A 94 9.79 -6.29 0.80
N PRO A 95 11.01 -6.22 1.30
CA PRO A 95 11.55 -5.23 2.24
C PRO A 95 11.68 -3.85 1.61
N THR A 96 11.78 -2.81 2.48
CA THR A 96 11.97 -1.45 2.00
C THR A 96 13.36 -1.29 1.41
N ARG A 97 13.41 -0.75 0.21
CA ARG A 97 14.63 -0.42 -0.53
C ARG A 97 14.38 0.76 -1.46
N VAL A 98 15.40 1.54 -1.69
CA VAL A 98 15.32 2.73 -2.55
C VAL A 98 16.49 2.78 -3.52
N ALA A 99 16.28 3.44 -4.64
CA ALA A 99 17.33 3.77 -5.58
C ALA A 99 17.06 5.17 -6.16
N GLY A 100 18.11 5.93 -6.47
CA GLY A 100 17.95 7.26 -7.06
C GLY A 100 19.26 8.03 -7.11
N GLU A 101 19.39 8.93 -8.08
CA GLU A 101 20.62 9.70 -8.29
C GLU A 101 21.03 10.56 -7.09
N LYS A 102 20.04 11.07 -6.34
CA LYS A 102 20.28 11.94 -5.17
C LYS A 102 20.31 11.15 -3.85
N LEU A 103 20.32 9.82 -3.93
CA LEU A 103 20.33 8.93 -2.77
C LEU A 103 21.65 8.18 -2.68
N GLY A 104 22.13 7.97 -1.47
CA GLY A 104 23.35 7.22 -1.21
C GLY A 104 24.56 7.76 -1.96
N ASN A 105 25.19 6.91 -2.76
CA ASN A 105 26.35 7.25 -3.60
C ASN A 105 26.00 7.74 -5.01
N GLY A 106 24.71 7.98 -5.30
CA GLY A 106 24.24 8.38 -6.63
C GLY A 106 24.10 7.25 -7.65
N ASN A 107 24.39 6.01 -7.25
CA ASN A 107 24.24 4.85 -8.14
C ASN A 107 22.79 4.35 -8.12
N TYR A 108 22.00 4.72 -9.11
CA TYR A 108 20.60 4.31 -9.22
C TYR A 108 20.41 2.91 -9.85
N HIS A 109 21.48 2.21 -10.21
CA HIS A 109 21.42 0.81 -10.65
C HIS A 109 21.49 -0.20 -9.48
N GLU A 110 21.72 0.29 -8.26
CA GLU A 110 21.79 -0.55 -7.07
C GLU A 110 20.75 -0.12 -6.04
N TRP A 111 20.19 -1.10 -5.35
CA TRP A 111 19.29 -0.83 -4.24
C TRP A 111 20.06 -0.43 -2.98
N ILE A 112 19.62 0.63 -2.36
CA ILE A 112 19.98 0.96 -0.98
C ILE A 112 18.96 0.23 -0.10
N GLU A 113 19.42 -0.76 0.66
CA GLU A 113 18.59 -1.60 1.52
C GLU A 113 19.30 -1.92 2.82
N GLY A 114 18.51 -2.42 3.80
CA GLY A 114 19.00 -2.68 5.14
C GLY A 114 18.88 -1.46 6.06
N ARG A 115 18.67 -1.76 7.35
CA ARG A 115 18.32 -0.75 8.36
C ARG A 115 19.35 0.38 8.47
N GLU A 116 20.61 0.04 8.44
CA GLU A 116 21.70 1.03 8.62
C GLU A 116 21.78 2.00 7.44
N LYS A 117 21.74 1.47 6.21
CA LYS A 117 21.79 2.30 4.99
C LYS A 117 20.55 3.16 4.81
N LEU A 118 19.39 2.68 5.25
CA LEU A 118 18.14 3.41 5.17
C LEU A 118 17.95 4.45 6.28
N ALA A 119 18.71 4.39 7.37
CA ALA A 119 18.53 5.29 8.52
C ALA A 119 18.61 6.78 8.13
N ALA A 120 19.63 7.18 7.39
CA ALA A 120 19.77 8.56 6.93
C ALA A 120 18.66 8.99 5.95
N ILE A 121 18.14 8.05 5.18
CA ILE A 121 17.03 8.29 4.25
C ILE A 121 15.74 8.51 5.04
N TYR A 122 15.45 7.69 6.05
CA TYR A 122 14.32 7.88 6.93
C TYR A 122 14.41 9.20 7.69
N GLU A 123 15.57 9.53 8.27
CA GLU A 123 15.77 10.80 8.96
C GLU A 123 15.45 12.00 8.07
N LYS A 124 15.87 11.96 6.81
CA LYS A 124 15.64 13.04 5.86
C LYS A 124 14.20 13.08 5.32
N TYR A 125 13.64 11.94 4.94
CA TYR A 125 12.43 11.87 4.13
C TYR A 125 11.19 11.34 4.84
N ASP A 126 11.29 10.88 6.09
CA ASP A 126 10.10 10.49 6.86
C ASP A 126 9.08 11.62 6.94
N HIS A 127 7.83 11.23 6.85
CA HIS A 127 6.72 12.17 6.88
C HIS A 127 6.73 13.01 8.17
N PRO A 128 6.51 14.33 8.12
CA PRO A 128 6.52 15.19 9.31
C PRO A 128 5.61 14.70 10.45
N LEU A 129 4.44 14.16 10.12
CA LEU A 129 3.54 13.56 11.10
C LEU A 129 4.19 12.37 11.81
N TRP A 130 4.89 11.49 11.09
CA TRP A 130 5.61 10.36 11.68
C TRP A 130 6.76 10.84 12.58
N LYS A 131 7.51 11.83 12.16
CA LYS A 131 8.55 12.46 12.99
C LYS A 131 7.99 13.03 14.29
N ARG A 132 6.78 13.62 14.24
CA ARG A 132 6.11 14.23 15.39
C ARG A 132 5.58 13.21 16.40
N ILE A 133 4.87 12.18 15.94
CA ILE A 133 4.14 11.25 16.82
C ILE A 133 4.52 9.77 16.69
N GLY A 134 5.43 9.40 15.78
CA GLY A 134 5.76 8.02 15.47
C GLY A 134 6.26 7.22 16.67
N ASN A 135 7.08 7.81 17.54
CA ASN A 135 7.54 7.16 18.77
C ASN A 135 6.39 6.83 19.73
N LEU A 136 5.44 7.75 19.88
CA LEU A 136 4.25 7.51 20.69
C LEU A 136 3.35 6.47 20.03
N ALA A 137 3.13 6.59 18.73
CA ALA A 137 2.32 5.67 17.95
C ALA A 137 2.82 4.22 18.07
N THR A 138 4.12 4.00 17.96
CA THR A 138 4.73 2.67 18.12
C THR A 138 4.49 2.09 19.51
N LYS A 139 4.53 2.92 20.56
CA LYS A 139 4.26 2.50 21.95
C LYS A 139 2.78 2.17 22.17
N MET A 140 1.87 2.90 21.54
CA MET A 140 0.43 2.67 21.64
C MET A 140 -0.03 1.42 20.87
N GLY A 141 0.77 0.93 19.94
CA GLY A 141 0.48 -0.28 19.19
C GLY A 141 -0.52 -0.07 18.04
N GLY A 142 -1.16 -1.16 17.62
CA GLY A 142 -2.06 -1.18 16.44
C GLY A 142 -1.29 -1.06 15.12
N HIS A 143 -1.02 -2.21 14.47
CA HIS A 143 -0.31 -2.29 13.19
C HIS A 143 1.00 -1.48 13.15
N GLY A 144 1.82 -1.57 14.22
CA GLY A 144 3.08 -0.82 14.32
C GLY A 144 2.90 0.67 14.54
N GLY A 145 1.75 1.10 15.06
CA GLY A 145 1.41 2.50 15.32
C GLY A 145 0.54 3.16 14.24
N MET A 146 0.25 2.47 13.15
CA MET A 146 -0.54 3.02 12.05
C MET A 146 -1.95 3.43 12.49
N ASP A 147 -2.62 2.61 13.30
CA ASP A 147 -3.97 2.88 13.80
C ASP A 147 -3.99 4.12 14.68
N PHE A 148 -2.99 4.27 15.56
CA PHE A 148 -2.85 5.45 16.40
C PHE A 148 -2.64 6.74 15.57
N VAL A 149 -1.77 6.69 14.55
CA VAL A 149 -1.54 7.84 13.65
C VAL A 149 -2.83 8.24 12.95
N MET A 150 -3.55 7.27 12.41
CA MET A 150 -4.81 7.51 11.70
C MET A 150 -5.86 8.17 12.61
N LEU A 151 -6.09 7.60 13.79
CA LEU A 151 -7.07 8.12 14.74
C LEU A 151 -6.66 9.51 15.26
N SER A 152 -5.39 9.71 15.58
CA SER A 152 -4.86 11.01 16.02
C SER A 152 -5.08 12.08 14.96
N ARG A 153 -4.88 11.74 13.69
CA ARG A 153 -5.09 12.68 12.60
C ARG A 153 -6.55 13.03 12.38
N ILE A 154 -7.46 12.06 12.51
CA ILE A 154 -8.91 12.31 12.48
C ILE A 154 -9.32 13.29 13.58
N VAL A 155 -8.87 13.04 14.81
CA VAL A 155 -9.17 13.92 15.95
C VAL A 155 -8.60 15.33 15.75
N GLU A 156 -7.37 15.44 15.23
CA GLU A 156 -6.73 16.72 14.94
C GLU A 156 -7.53 17.52 13.90
N CYS A 157 -7.92 16.88 12.78
CA CYS A 157 -8.73 17.51 11.75
C CYS A 157 -10.08 18.01 12.30
N LEU A 158 -10.76 17.19 13.10
CA LEU A 158 -12.04 17.56 13.71
C LEU A 158 -11.91 18.75 14.69
N ARG A 159 -10.84 18.77 15.49
CA ARG A 159 -10.62 19.86 16.46
C ARG A 159 -10.27 21.19 15.79
N ASN A 160 -9.55 21.13 14.70
CA ASN A 160 -9.06 22.33 14.01
C ASN A 160 -10.01 22.79 12.89
N GLY A 161 -11.08 22.04 12.59
CA GLY A 161 -11.94 22.33 11.45
C GLY A 161 -11.24 22.11 10.11
N GLU A 162 -10.20 21.26 10.08
CA GLU A 162 -9.46 20.92 8.85
C GLU A 162 -10.20 19.80 8.09
N PRO A 163 -10.10 19.80 6.76
CA PRO A 163 -10.62 18.70 5.96
C PRO A 163 -9.82 17.43 6.27
N MET A 164 -10.49 16.27 6.28
CA MET A 164 -9.86 14.97 6.48
C MET A 164 -8.81 14.71 5.40
N ASP A 165 -7.72 14.00 5.76
CA ASP A 165 -6.68 13.62 4.80
C ASP A 165 -7.20 12.58 3.78
N GLN A 166 -8.24 11.84 4.16
CA GLN A 166 -8.93 10.91 3.30
C GLN A 166 -10.29 11.49 2.94
N ASN A 167 -10.48 11.71 1.66
CA ASN A 167 -11.77 12.00 1.04
C ASN A 167 -12.09 10.89 0.04
N VAL A 168 -13.34 10.57 -0.05
CA VAL A 168 -13.87 9.59 -1.01
C VAL A 168 -14.35 10.33 -2.24
#